data_ffa8b2823a1941830e7f774f0794e7c6
#
_entry.id   ffa8b2823a1941830e7f774f0794e7c6
#
_cell.length_a   1.000
_cell.length_b   1.000
_cell.length_c   1.000
_cell.angle_alpha   90.00
_cell.angle_beta   90.00
_cell.angle_gamma   90.00
#
_symmetry.space_group_name_H-M   'P 1'
#
loop_
_entity.id
_entity.type
_entity.pdbx_description
1 polymer ?
#
loop_
_entity_poly.entity_id
_entity_poly.type
_entity_poly.pdbx_seq_one_letter_code
_entity_poly.pdbx_strand_id
1 'polypeptide(L)'
;HLDDQKLWIDRIFENNPSMNEVYPDDSRYILEASCIDHGEVEFFDLGVKPIVRNTFSLRGCEAKQKGYKISDACIHCRKCERVCPQSCIQDFVIQQEHCLHCGLCFETCPVQAIERM
;
A
#
# COMPACT_ATOMS: atom_id res chain seq x y z
N HIS A 1 6.84 3.28 -20.21
CA HIS A 1 6.56 4.16 -21.36
C HIS A 1 5.93 3.38 -22.50
N LEU A 2 4.79 3.83 -22.99
CA LEU A 2 4.06 3.21 -24.09
C LEU A 2 4.29 3.99 -25.39
N ASP A 3 4.37 3.26 -26.53
CA ASP A 3 4.32 3.87 -27.84
C ASP A 3 2.91 4.46 -28.07
N ASP A 4 2.78 5.43 -28.98
CA ASP A 4 1.55 6.13 -29.25
C ASP A 4 0.86 6.69 -27.98
N GLN A 5 1.55 7.60 -27.31
CA GLN A 5 1.12 8.22 -26.06
C GLN A 5 -0.27 8.85 -26.13
N LYS A 6 -0.59 9.54 -27.22
CA LYS A 6 -1.89 10.20 -27.39
C LYS A 6 -3.05 9.20 -27.35
N LEU A 7 -2.93 8.08 -28.05
CA LEU A 7 -3.95 7.04 -28.07
C LEU A 7 -4.17 6.45 -26.66
N TRP A 8 -3.11 6.16 -25.95
CA TRP A 8 -3.22 5.59 -24.59
C TRP A 8 -3.76 6.58 -23.57
N ILE A 9 -3.39 7.86 -23.68
CA ILE A 9 -3.92 8.92 -22.82
C ILE A 9 -5.42 9.07 -23.05
N ASP A 10 -5.87 9.10 -24.30
CA ASP A 10 -7.29 9.18 -24.64
C ASP A 10 -8.08 7.99 -24.08
N ARG A 11 -7.58 6.76 -24.20
CA ARG A 11 -8.20 5.56 -23.62
C ARG A 11 -8.27 5.58 -22.10
N ILE A 12 -7.23 6.07 -21.44
CA ILE A 12 -7.21 6.22 -19.98
C ILE A 12 -8.29 7.21 -19.54
N PHE A 13 -8.45 8.32 -20.25
CA PHE A 13 -9.46 9.34 -19.94
C PHE A 13 -10.88 8.86 -20.22
N GLU A 14 -11.10 8.08 -21.27
CA GLU A 14 -12.39 7.45 -21.55
C GLU A 14 -12.86 6.52 -20.42
N ASN A 15 -11.94 5.77 -19.83
CA ASN A 15 -12.21 4.87 -18.71
C ASN A 15 -12.19 5.54 -17.34
N ASN A 16 -11.72 6.78 -17.24
CA ASN A 16 -11.63 7.57 -16.02
C ASN A 16 -12.14 9.00 -16.25
N PRO A 17 -13.47 9.19 -16.41
CA PRO A 17 -14.04 10.50 -16.78
C PRO A 17 -13.71 11.64 -15.82
N SER A 18 -13.49 11.37 -14.52
CA SER A 18 -13.11 12.36 -13.53
C SER A 18 -11.76 13.04 -13.83
N MET A 19 -10.90 12.39 -14.61
CA MET A 19 -9.62 12.96 -15.03
C MET A 19 -9.82 14.22 -15.91
N ASN A 20 -10.96 14.37 -16.60
CA ASN A 20 -11.26 15.56 -17.40
C ASN A 20 -11.43 16.83 -16.55
N GLU A 21 -11.79 16.68 -15.28
CA GLU A 21 -11.89 17.82 -14.36
C GLU A 21 -10.51 18.33 -13.95
N VAL A 22 -9.53 17.45 -13.86
CA VAL A 22 -8.15 17.78 -13.46
C VAL A 22 -7.34 18.27 -14.66
N TYR A 23 -7.52 17.65 -15.82
CA TYR A 23 -6.82 17.94 -17.06
C TYR A 23 -7.83 18.16 -18.19
N PRO A 24 -8.45 19.35 -18.25
CA PRO A 24 -9.46 19.63 -19.31
C PRO A 24 -8.81 19.76 -20.69
N ASP A 25 -9.54 19.38 -21.70
CA ASP A 25 -9.17 19.50 -23.11
C ASP A 25 -7.78 18.91 -23.44
N ASP A 26 -6.98 19.61 -24.20
CA ASP A 26 -5.64 19.19 -24.63
C ASP A 26 -4.59 19.20 -23.51
N SER A 27 -4.90 19.72 -22.32
CA SER A 27 -3.97 19.72 -21.19
C SER A 27 -3.59 18.30 -20.76
N ARG A 28 -4.39 17.28 -21.08
CA ARG A 28 -4.10 15.88 -20.83
C ARG A 28 -2.80 15.38 -21.48
N TYR A 29 -2.38 15.99 -22.59
CA TYR A 29 -1.22 15.55 -23.36
C TYR A 29 0.13 15.97 -22.76
N ILE A 30 0.14 16.67 -21.64
CA ILE A 30 1.35 16.85 -20.81
C ILE A 30 1.71 15.55 -20.04
N LEU A 31 0.75 14.62 -19.93
CA LEU A 31 0.95 13.35 -19.24
C LEU A 31 1.63 12.32 -20.13
N GLU A 32 2.29 11.37 -19.50
CA GLU A 32 2.83 10.18 -20.14
C GLU A 32 2.09 8.93 -19.66
N ALA A 33 1.72 8.07 -20.60
CA ALA A 33 1.17 6.76 -20.30
C ALA A 33 2.29 5.73 -20.18
N SER A 34 2.28 4.97 -19.10
CA SER A 34 3.18 3.84 -18.87
C SER A 34 2.40 2.59 -18.50
N CYS A 35 2.94 1.44 -18.81
CA CYS A 35 2.35 0.16 -18.46
C CYS A 35 3.24 -0.55 -17.44
N ILE A 36 2.63 -0.99 -16.35
CA ILE A 36 3.28 -1.91 -15.41
C ILE A 36 3.04 -3.32 -15.95
N ASP A 37 4.10 -3.97 -16.39
CA ASP A 37 4.01 -5.27 -17.03
C ASP A 37 4.04 -6.43 -16.03
N HIS A 38 4.88 -6.35 -15.03
CA HIS A 38 4.98 -7.34 -13.97
C HIS A 38 5.38 -6.68 -12.66
N GLY A 39 5.07 -7.32 -11.55
CA GLY A 39 5.39 -6.82 -10.22
C GLY A 39 4.41 -7.27 -9.17
N GLU A 40 4.56 -6.72 -7.98
CA GLU A 40 3.65 -6.87 -6.86
C GLU A 40 2.83 -5.59 -6.71
N VAL A 41 1.54 -5.74 -6.45
CA VAL A 41 0.62 -4.63 -6.20
C VAL A 41 0.01 -4.79 -4.83
N GLU A 42 0.10 -3.77 -4.00
CA GLU A 42 -0.63 -3.69 -2.75
C GLU A 42 -1.78 -2.70 -2.88
N PHE A 43 -2.98 -3.14 -2.55
CA PHE A 43 -4.17 -2.30 -2.52
C PHE A 43 -4.59 -2.08 -1.07
N PHE A 44 -4.83 -0.82 -0.72
CA PHE A 44 -5.33 -0.42 0.58
C PHE A 44 -6.72 0.20 0.43
N ASP A 45 -7.72 -0.38 1.06
CA ASP A 45 -9.02 0.26 1.20
C ASP A 45 -9.05 1.06 2.50
N LEU A 46 -8.93 2.38 2.37
CA LEU A 46 -8.96 3.33 3.48
C LEU A 46 -10.38 3.81 3.82
N GLY A 47 -11.37 3.43 3.02
CA GLY A 47 -12.77 3.79 3.23
C GLY A 47 -13.47 2.96 4.29
N VAL A 48 -12.89 1.84 4.67
CA VAL A 48 -13.43 0.93 5.71
C VAL A 48 -12.58 0.96 6.97
N LYS A 49 -13.18 0.62 8.10
CA LYS A 49 -12.48 0.53 9.40
C LYS A 49 -12.77 -0.82 10.04
N PRO A 50 -11.75 -1.62 10.39
CA PRO A 50 -10.34 -1.40 10.09
C PRO A 50 -10.07 -1.41 8.57
N ILE A 51 -8.96 -0.79 8.13
CA ILE A 51 -8.55 -0.78 6.72
C ILE A 51 -8.32 -2.21 6.23
N VAL A 52 -8.53 -2.41 4.95
CA VAL A 52 -8.24 -3.72 4.29
C VAL A 52 -7.08 -3.55 3.33
N ARG A 53 -6.15 -4.50 3.40
CA ARG A 53 -5.00 -4.56 2.51
C ARG A 53 -5.00 -5.89 1.75
N ASN A 54 -4.87 -5.80 0.46
CA ASN A 54 -4.71 -6.96 -0.42
C ASN A 54 -3.43 -6.85 -1.23
N THR A 55 -2.77 -7.97 -1.44
CA THR A 55 -1.55 -8.05 -2.25
C THR A 55 -1.83 -8.95 -3.46
N PHE A 56 -1.47 -8.45 -4.63
CA PHE A 56 -1.66 -9.14 -5.90
C PHE A 56 -0.34 -9.25 -6.64
N SER A 57 -0.18 -10.30 -7.41
CA SER A 57 0.92 -10.45 -8.34
C SER A 57 0.47 -10.22 -9.77
N LEU A 58 1.30 -9.55 -10.55
CA LEU A 58 1.10 -9.34 -11.97
C LEU A 58 2.05 -10.25 -12.75
N ARG A 59 1.53 -10.99 -13.71
CA ARG A 59 2.27 -11.86 -14.64
C ARG A 59 3.28 -12.80 -13.97
N GLY A 60 2.83 -13.53 -12.97
CA GLY A 60 3.61 -14.61 -12.36
C GLY A 60 4.72 -14.17 -11.41
N CYS A 61 4.81 -12.89 -11.05
CA CYS A 61 5.63 -12.49 -9.92
C CYS A 61 5.05 -13.08 -8.63
N GLU A 62 5.91 -13.65 -7.80
CA GLU A 62 5.49 -14.09 -6.47
C GLU A 62 5.26 -12.85 -5.59
N ALA A 63 4.03 -12.69 -5.11
CA ALA A 63 3.71 -11.67 -4.13
C ALA A 63 4.30 -12.06 -2.77
N LYS A 64 5.37 -11.37 -2.36
CA LYS A 64 5.95 -11.54 -1.03
C LYS A 64 5.11 -10.80 0.00
N GLN A 65 4.76 -11.49 1.06
CA GLN A 65 4.10 -10.84 2.18
C GLN A 65 5.07 -9.89 2.88
N LYS A 66 4.78 -8.59 2.81
CA LYS A 66 5.51 -7.54 3.50
C LYS A 66 4.76 -7.13 4.76
N GLY A 67 5.48 -6.68 5.74
CA GLY A 67 4.89 -6.19 6.98
C GLY A 67 5.86 -6.21 8.13
N TYR A 68 5.32 -6.27 9.32
CA TYR A 68 6.06 -6.32 10.57
C TYR A 68 5.61 -7.52 11.39
N LYS A 69 6.53 -8.09 12.15
CA LYS A 69 6.22 -9.13 13.13
C LYS A 69 6.89 -8.79 14.47
N ILE A 70 6.29 -9.24 15.54
CA ILE A 70 6.85 -9.12 16.89
C ILE A 70 7.63 -10.39 17.20
N SER A 71 8.90 -10.24 17.57
CA SER A 71 9.78 -11.36 17.91
C SER A 71 9.71 -11.74 19.39
N ASP A 72 10.33 -12.84 19.74
CA ASP A 72 10.40 -13.35 21.12
C ASP A 72 11.17 -12.43 22.08
N ALA A 73 11.90 -11.44 21.56
CA ALA A 73 12.56 -10.40 22.36
C ALA A 73 11.59 -9.39 23.00
N CYS A 74 10.27 -9.52 22.71
CA CYS A 74 9.24 -8.63 23.21
C CYS A 74 9.13 -8.69 24.75
N ILE A 75 9.17 -7.52 25.40
CA ILE A 75 8.99 -7.39 26.86
C ILE A 75 7.54 -7.10 27.28
N HIS A 76 6.60 -7.24 26.39
CA HIS A 76 5.17 -7.04 26.63
C HIS A 76 4.78 -5.66 27.20
N CYS A 77 5.49 -4.61 26.82
CA CYS A 77 5.24 -3.24 27.31
C CYS A 77 4.01 -2.55 26.67
N ARG A 78 3.41 -3.13 25.64
CA ARG A 78 2.22 -2.64 24.89
C ARG A 78 2.35 -1.23 24.28
N LYS A 79 3.54 -0.70 24.12
CA LYS A 79 3.74 0.60 23.46
C LYS A 79 3.30 0.56 22.01
N CYS A 80 3.64 -0.51 21.28
CA CYS A 80 3.26 -0.69 19.87
C CYS A 80 1.74 -0.72 19.66
N GLU A 81 0.99 -1.36 20.57
CA GLU A 81 -0.48 -1.39 20.52
C GLU A 81 -1.08 0.01 20.67
N ARG A 82 -0.52 0.82 21.56
CA ARG A 82 -1.01 2.18 21.84
C ARG A 82 -0.72 3.19 20.73
N VAL A 83 0.40 3.05 20.03
CA VAL A 83 0.79 3.98 18.96
C VAL A 83 0.26 3.58 17.59
N CYS A 84 -0.28 2.38 17.44
CA CYS A 84 -0.78 1.91 16.15
C CYS A 84 -2.01 2.71 15.70
N PRO A 85 -1.94 3.48 14.59
CA PRO A 85 -3.06 4.30 14.14
C PRO A 85 -4.26 3.47 13.66
N GLN A 86 -4.02 2.21 13.29
CA GLN A 86 -5.06 1.28 12.82
C GLN A 86 -5.54 0.32 13.92
N SER A 87 -4.95 0.37 15.11
CA SER A 87 -5.25 -0.57 16.20
C SER A 87 -5.20 -2.04 15.77
N CYS A 88 -4.29 -2.35 14.84
CA CYS A 88 -4.17 -3.68 14.25
C CYS A 88 -3.19 -4.60 15.01
N ILE A 89 -2.73 -4.17 16.19
CA ILE A 89 -1.87 -4.99 17.06
C ILE A 89 -2.70 -5.40 18.27
N GLN A 90 -2.89 -6.69 18.42
CA GLN A 90 -3.64 -7.28 19.56
C GLN A 90 -2.86 -8.49 20.08
N ASP A 91 -2.77 -8.59 21.40
CA ASP A 91 -2.06 -9.67 22.09
C ASP A 91 -0.65 -9.94 21.49
N PHE A 92 0.07 -8.86 21.15
CA PHE A 92 1.41 -8.90 20.57
C PHE A 92 1.48 -9.55 19.16
N VAL A 93 0.34 -9.60 18.48
CA VAL A 93 0.26 -10.04 17.08
C VAL A 93 -0.19 -8.89 16.20
N ILE A 94 0.51 -8.67 15.10
CA ILE A 94 0.17 -7.66 14.10
C ILE A 94 -0.75 -8.30 13.04
N GLN A 95 -1.97 -7.80 12.95
CA GLN A 95 -2.93 -8.23 11.91
C GLN A 95 -2.54 -7.59 10.58
N GLN A 96 -1.87 -8.37 9.72
CA GLN A 96 -1.26 -7.85 8.49
C GLN A 96 -2.28 -7.27 7.51
N GLU A 97 -3.48 -7.83 7.44
CA GLU A 97 -4.57 -7.35 6.59
C GLU A 97 -5.09 -5.96 6.96
N HIS A 98 -4.81 -5.51 8.16
CA HIS A 98 -5.21 -4.20 8.67
C HIS A 98 -4.03 -3.26 8.92
N CYS A 99 -2.83 -3.71 8.61
CA CYS A 99 -1.60 -2.95 8.84
C CYS A 99 -1.34 -1.97 7.69
N LEU A 100 -1.19 -0.69 8.02
CA LEU A 100 -0.89 0.38 7.06
C LEU A 100 0.60 0.45 6.67
N HIS A 101 1.46 -0.36 7.28
CA HIS A 101 2.92 -0.35 7.08
C HIS A 101 3.59 0.99 7.42
N CYS A 102 3.00 1.77 8.33
CA CYS A 102 3.56 3.07 8.71
C CYS A 102 4.90 2.98 9.47
N GLY A 103 5.23 1.83 10.09
CA GLY A 103 6.47 1.61 10.81
C GLY A 103 6.55 2.21 12.21
N LEU A 104 5.52 2.89 12.70
CA LEU A 104 5.53 3.58 14.00
C LEU A 104 5.77 2.61 15.18
N CYS A 105 5.21 1.41 15.12
CA CYS A 105 5.44 0.37 16.12
C CYS A 105 6.90 -0.08 16.15
N PHE A 106 7.53 -0.20 14.98
CA PHE A 106 8.93 -0.56 14.82
C PHE A 106 9.86 0.51 15.47
N GLU A 107 9.59 1.79 15.19
CA GLU A 107 10.38 2.91 15.72
C GLU A 107 10.20 3.10 17.24
N THR A 108 9.00 2.83 17.74
CA THR A 108 8.63 3.06 19.16
C THR A 108 9.09 1.92 20.08
N CYS A 109 9.42 0.75 19.52
CA CYS A 109 9.79 -0.41 20.32
C CYS A 109 11.11 -0.21 21.08
N PRO A 110 11.10 -0.19 22.44
CA PRO A 110 12.30 0.14 23.23
C PRO A 110 13.36 -0.95 23.17
N VAL A 111 13.00 -2.17 22.84
CA VAL A 111 13.89 -3.35 22.77
C VAL A 111 14.10 -3.83 21.33
N GLN A 112 13.60 -3.08 20.36
CA GLN A 112 13.69 -3.42 18.92
C GLN A 112 13.21 -4.85 18.61
N ALA A 113 12.15 -5.28 19.28
CA ALA A 113 11.57 -6.61 19.13
C ALA A 113 10.64 -6.72 17.88
N ILE A 114 10.47 -5.65 17.12
CA ILE A 114 9.66 -5.66 15.91
C ILE A 114 10.58 -5.73 14.69
N GLU A 115 10.33 -6.72 13.85
CA GLU A 115 11.14 -7.00 12.67
C GLU A 115 10.33 -6.73 11.40
N ARG A 116 11.00 -6.31 10.33
CA ARG A 116 10.42 -6.21 8.99
C ARG A 116 10.47 -7.59 8.32
N MET A 117 9.35 -7.94 7.74
CA MET A 117 9.27 -9.14 6.89
C MET A 117 9.72 -8.83 5.46
#